data_f42f9b1b74c3e75e42c7a40639cbf902
#
_entry.id   f42f9b1b74c3e75e42c7a40639cbf902
#
_cell.length_a   1.000
_cell.length_b   1.000
_cell.length_c   1.000
_cell.angle_alpha   90.00
_cell.angle_beta   90.00
_cell.angle_gamma   90.00
#
_symmetry.space_group_name_H-M   'P 1'
#
loop_
_entity.id
_entity.type
_entity.pdbx_description
1 polymer ?
#
loop_
_entity_poly.entity_id
_entity_poly.type
_entity_poly.pdbx_seq_one_letter_code
_entity_poly.pdbx_strand_id
1 'polypeptide(L)'
;MSGGSIARGFEGGQMPLQQRIPKFGFSSRVNRGSKEVNLKNIASMTEVNLDTLKANRVISQATKKVKIFGVCDIAQPMSVTGILVTKGAKESIEKAGGTVAAIETKPTKEKFVKTSKKTDKKISEKTEDSSE
;
A
#
# COMPACT_ATOMS: atom_id res chain seq x y z
N MET A 1 -44.34 -25.17 8.22
CA MET A 1 -43.77 -25.04 6.87
C MET A 1 -42.40 -24.41 7.03
N SER A 2 -41.36 -25.21 7.15
CA SER A 2 -39.99 -24.68 7.10
C SER A 2 -39.68 -24.40 5.63
N GLY A 3 -39.73 -23.15 5.23
CA GLY A 3 -39.29 -22.74 3.89
C GLY A 3 -37.85 -23.12 3.68
N GLY A 4 -37.59 -24.01 2.73
CA GLY A 4 -36.23 -24.41 2.38
C GLY A 4 -35.41 -23.19 2.04
N SER A 5 -34.34 -22.95 2.78
CA SER A 5 -33.40 -21.87 2.51
C SER A 5 -32.67 -22.18 1.20
N ILE A 6 -32.93 -21.40 0.17
CA ILE A 6 -32.20 -21.49 -1.10
C ILE A 6 -30.78 -20.99 -0.85
N ALA A 7 -29.76 -21.76 -1.30
CA ALA A 7 -28.37 -21.37 -1.18
C ALA A 7 -28.11 -20.03 -1.91
N ARG A 8 -27.25 -19.17 -1.33
CA ARG A 8 -26.88 -17.91 -1.97
C ARG A 8 -26.24 -18.16 -3.33
N GLY A 9 -26.73 -17.45 -4.35
CA GLY A 9 -26.23 -17.57 -5.72
C GLY A 9 -26.84 -18.73 -6.51
N PHE A 10 -27.91 -19.38 -6.01
CA PHE A 10 -28.68 -20.33 -6.80
C PHE A 10 -29.56 -19.59 -7.80
N GLU A 11 -29.40 -19.90 -9.07
CA GLU A 11 -30.09 -19.24 -10.19
C GLU A 11 -31.08 -20.19 -10.91
N GLY A 12 -31.83 -21.00 -10.14
CA GLY A 12 -32.86 -21.87 -10.70
C GLY A 12 -32.36 -23.00 -11.63
N GLY A 13 -31.11 -23.43 -11.46
CA GLY A 13 -30.45 -24.42 -12.32
C GLY A 13 -29.62 -23.85 -13.45
N GLN A 14 -29.69 -22.53 -13.71
CA GLN A 14 -28.76 -21.83 -14.58
C GLN A 14 -27.38 -21.78 -13.93
N MET A 15 -26.30 -21.80 -14.73
CA MET A 15 -24.94 -21.69 -14.23
C MET A 15 -24.78 -20.40 -13.40
N PRO A 16 -24.37 -20.47 -12.13
CA PRO A 16 -24.21 -19.31 -11.26
C PRO A 16 -23.25 -18.28 -11.84
N LEU A 17 -23.48 -16.98 -11.58
CA LEU A 17 -22.68 -15.87 -12.09
C LEU A 17 -21.18 -16.04 -11.82
N GLN A 18 -20.80 -16.54 -10.65
CA GLN A 18 -19.41 -16.84 -10.27
C GLN A 18 -18.70 -17.84 -11.18
N GLN A 19 -19.44 -18.68 -11.88
CA GLN A 19 -18.90 -19.66 -12.85
C GLN A 19 -18.96 -19.14 -14.28
N ARG A 20 -19.90 -18.24 -14.60
CA ARG A 20 -20.02 -17.62 -15.92
C ARG A 20 -18.95 -16.55 -16.18
N ILE A 21 -18.48 -15.88 -15.13
CA ILE A 21 -17.48 -14.81 -15.25
C ILE A 21 -16.08 -15.45 -15.31
N PRO A 22 -15.20 -15.04 -16.25
CA PRO A 22 -13.83 -15.54 -16.31
C PRO A 22 -13.07 -15.16 -15.03
N LYS A 23 -12.32 -16.12 -14.52
CA LYS A 23 -11.45 -15.93 -13.34
C LYS A 23 -10.16 -15.25 -13.78
N PHE A 24 -9.77 -14.19 -13.10
CA PHE A 24 -8.54 -13.45 -13.39
C PHE A 24 -7.85 -13.01 -12.11
N GLY A 25 -6.54 -12.75 -12.22
CA GLY A 25 -5.72 -12.24 -11.14
C GLY A 25 -5.33 -13.28 -10.08
N PHE A 26 -4.62 -12.81 -9.09
CA PHE A 26 -4.21 -13.60 -7.93
C PHE A 26 -4.29 -12.75 -6.65
N SER A 27 -4.39 -13.41 -5.50
CA SER A 27 -4.39 -12.73 -4.20
C SER A 27 -2.97 -12.71 -3.63
N SER A 28 -2.37 -11.52 -3.54
CA SER A 28 -1.04 -11.36 -2.95
C SER A 28 -1.07 -11.58 -1.43
N ARG A 29 -0.19 -12.46 -0.95
CA ARG A 29 -0.03 -12.71 0.50
C ARG A 29 0.48 -11.47 1.23
N VAL A 30 1.32 -10.67 0.60
CA VAL A 30 1.89 -9.44 1.18
C VAL A 30 0.79 -8.40 1.37
N ASN A 31 -0.04 -8.20 0.35
CA ASN A 31 -1.10 -7.19 0.40
C ASN A 31 -2.23 -7.56 1.35
N ARG A 32 -2.46 -8.85 1.61
CA ARG A 32 -3.48 -9.31 2.56
C ARG A 32 -3.25 -8.77 3.98
N GLY A 33 -1.99 -8.63 4.39
CA GLY A 33 -1.61 -8.06 5.69
C GLY A 33 -1.44 -6.55 5.72
N SER A 34 -1.64 -5.86 4.58
CA SER A 34 -1.50 -4.40 4.48
C SER A 34 -2.87 -3.76 4.35
N LYS A 35 -3.12 -2.67 5.07
CA LYS A 35 -4.36 -1.89 5.01
C LYS A 35 -4.06 -0.40 4.92
N GLU A 36 -4.92 0.31 4.20
CA GLU A 36 -4.90 1.76 4.13
C GLU A 36 -6.07 2.31 4.95
N VAL A 37 -5.81 3.35 5.72
CA VAL A 37 -6.79 4.00 6.60
C VAL A 37 -6.85 5.48 6.25
N ASN A 38 -8.06 6.00 6.03
CA ASN A 38 -8.26 7.43 5.80
C ASN A 38 -8.13 8.19 7.12
N LEU A 39 -7.46 9.34 7.07
CA LEU A 39 -7.24 10.22 8.21
C LEU A 39 -8.56 10.64 8.89
N LYS A 40 -9.65 10.81 8.10
CA LYS A 40 -10.98 11.12 8.62
C LYS A 40 -11.51 10.10 9.63
N ASN A 41 -11.17 8.81 9.44
CA ASN A 41 -11.69 7.74 10.30
C ASN A 41 -11.00 7.67 11.67
N ILE A 42 -9.87 8.35 11.80
CA ILE A 42 -9.06 8.37 13.03
C ILE A 42 -8.94 9.76 13.64
N ALA A 43 -9.60 10.76 13.05
CA ALA A 43 -9.53 12.16 13.48
C ALA A 43 -9.99 12.40 14.93
N SER A 44 -10.78 11.51 15.52
CA SER A 44 -11.23 11.55 16.90
C SER A 44 -10.31 10.87 17.92
N MET A 45 -9.19 10.28 17.45
CA MET A 45 -8.26 9.55 18.30
C MET A 45 -7.06 10.42 18.67
N THR A 46 -6.64 10.38 19.93
CA THR A 46 -5.44 11.06 20.41
C THR A 46 -4.17 10.25 20.20
N GLU A 47 -4.26 8.92 20.34
CA GLU A 47 -3.15 7.99 20.13
C GLU A 47 -3.47 7.01 19.02
N VAL A 48 -2.59 6.92 18.03
CA VAL A 48 -2.75 6.07 16.85
C VAL A 48 -1.58 5.09 16.71
N ASN A 49 -1.81 3.87 17.22
CA ASN A 49 -0.92 2.74 17.13
C ASN A 49 -1.63 1.58 16.43
N LEU A 50 -0.89 0.54 16.01
CA LEU A 50 -1.50 -0.66 15.43
C LEU A 50 -2.52 -1.30 16.38
N ASP A 51 -2.23 -1.34 17.68
CA ASP A 51 -3.08 -2.00 18.67
C ASP A 51 -4.34 -1.17 18.97
N THR A 52 -4.24 0.17 19.06
CA THR A 52 -5.40 1.06 19.22
C THR A 52 -6.33 0.99 18.01
N LEU A 53 -5.80 0.91 16.79
CA LEU A 53 -6.60 0.75 15.57
C LEU A 53 -7.32 -0.60 15.52
N LYS A 54 -6.73 -1.67 16.04
CA LYS A 54 -7.36 -2.99 16.17
C LYS A 54 -8.44 -2.99 17.25
N ALA A 55 -8.15 -2.40 18.42
CA ALA A 55 -9.10 -2.30 19.53
C ALA A 55 -10.38 -1.54 19.11
N ASN A 56 -10.22 -0.43 18.40
CA ASN A 56 -11.31 0.36 17.85
C ASN A 56 -11.96 -0.22 16.58
N ARG A 57 -11.54 -1.42 16.15
CA ARG A 57 -12.07 -2.13 14.96
C ARG A 57 -11.97 -1.34 13.64
N VAL A 58 -11.10 -0.35 13.57
CA VAL A 58 -10.81 0.40 12.32
C VAL A 58 -10.12 -0.52 11.32
N ILE A 59 -9.31 -1.45 11.84
CA ILE A 59 -8.59 -2.45 11.05
C ILE A 59 -8.83 -3.86 11.59
N SER A 60 -8.65 -4.86 10.72
CA SER A 60 -8.75 -6.28 11.11
C SER A 60 -7.57 -6.71 12.00
N GLN A 61 -7.79 -7.66 12.90
CA GLN A 61 -6.76 -8.26 13.75
C GLN A 61 -5.59 -8.87 12.95
N ALA A 62 -5.88 -9.38 11.75
CA ALA A 62 -4.89 -9.96 10.85
C ALA A 62 -3.95 -8.93 10.17
N THR A 63 -4.21 -7.63 10.33
CA THR A 63 -3.42 -6.56 9.70
C THR A 63 -2.06 -6.43 10.37
N LYS A 64 -1.00 -6.43 9.56
CA LYS A 64 0.40 -6.31 9.99
C LYS A 64 1.00 -4.94 9.68
N LYS A 65 0.52 -4.28 8.62
CA LYS A 65 1.03 -2.99 8.17
C LYS A 65 -0.14 -2.06 7.88
N VAL A 66 -0.01 -0.81 8.29
CA VAL A 66 -1.00 0.23 8.04
C VAL A 66 -0.33 1.43 7.40
N LYS A 67 -1.04 2.07 6.49
CA LYS A 67 -0.66 3.34 5.89
C LYS A 67 -1.82 4.32 6.03
N ILE A 68 -1.54 5.47 6.63
CA ILE A 68 -2.52 6.55 6.76
C ILE A 68 -2.43 7.45 5.52
N PHE A 69 -3.58 7.76 4.94
CA PHE A 69 -3.69 8.65 3.78
C PHE A 69 -4.85 9.63 3.95
N GLY A 70 -4.87 10.63 3.09
CA GLY A 70 -5.89 11.65 3.04
C GLY A 70 -5.46 12.95 3.71
N VAL A 71 -6.22 13.98 3.45
CA VAL A 71 -6.08 15.32 4.03
C VAL A 71 -7.41 15.65 4.69
N CYS A 72 -7.38 16.05 5.95
CA CYS A 72 -8.56 16.56 6.65
C CYS A 72 -8.14 17.51 7.76
N ASP A 73 -9.05 18.38 8.15
CA ASP A 73 -8.87 19.23 9.30
C ASP A 73 -9.12 18.41 10.56
N ILE A 74 -8.15 18.39 11.45
CA ILE A 74 -8.16 17.64 12.71
C ILE A 74 -8.34 18.63 13.84
N ALA A 75 -9.35 18.40 14.66
CA ALA A 75 -9.66 19.26 15.78
C ALA A 75 -8.78 19.04 17.03
N GLN A 76 -8.20 17.84 17.15
CA GLN A 76 -7.43 17.44 18.32
C GLN A 76 -6.01 17.00 17.92
N PRO A 77 -4.98 17.34 18.69
CA PRO A 77 -3.64 16.86 18.42
C PRO A 77 -3.57 15.34 18.59
N MET A 78 -2.90 14.65 17.65
CA MET A 78 -2.75 13.20 17.69
C MET A 78 -1.28 12.80 17.65
N SER A 79 -0.94 11.70 18.32
CA SER A 79 0.35 11.06 18.26
C SER A 79 0.27 9.77 17.46
N VAL A 80 1.06 9.67 16.39
CA VAL A 80 1.10 8.48 15.50
C VAL A 80 2.43 7.77 15.68
N THR A 81 2.37 6.49 16.09
CA THR A 81 3.57 5.68 16.29
C THR A 81 3.50 4.35 15.55
N GLY A 82 4.59 3.98 14.87
CA GLY A 82 4.70 2.69 14.20
C GLY A 82 3.84 2.52 12.92
N ILE A 83 3.37 3.60 12.31
CA ILE A 83 2.49 3.58 11.14
C ILE A 83 3.06 4.46 10.03
N LEU A 84 2.94 3.98 8.78
CA LEU A 84 3.33 4.79 7.61
C LEU A 84 2.29 5.87 7.35
N VAL A 85 2.77 7.10 7.12
CA VAL A 85 1.92 8.26 6.85
C VAL A 85 2.29 8.87 5.50
N THR A 86 1.32 9.25 4.69
CA THR A 86 1.54 9.99 3.44
C THR A 86 1.91 11.45 3.75
N LYS A 87 2.55 12.12 2.80
CA LYS A 87 2.98 13.54 2.96
C LYS A 87 1.82 14.45 3.35
N GLY A 88 0.70 14.38 2.63
CA GLY A 88 -0.46 15.22 2.94
C GLY A 88 -1.12 14.92 4.29
N ALA A 89 -1.15 13.65 4.71
CA ALA A 89 -1.65 13.29 6.03
C ALA A 89 -0.71 13.80 7.13
N LYS A 90 0.62 13.75 6.91
CA LYS A 90 1.62 14.28 7.84
C LYS A 90 1.45 15.79 8.04
N GLU A 91 1.32 16.55 6.97
CA GLU A 91 1.07 17.99 7.02
C GLU A 91 -0.22 18.33 7.78
N SER A 92 -1.29 17.56 7.60
CA SER A 92 -2.55 17.75 8.33
C SER A 92 -2.41 17.47 9.83
N ILE A 93 -1.65 16.45 10.20
CA ILE A 93 -1.38 16.09 11.60
C ILE A 93 -0.49 17.16 12.26
N GLU A 94 0.55 17.61 11.58
CA GLU A 94 1.46 18.65 12.07
C GLU A 94 0.75 20.01 12.23
N LYS A 95 -0.15 20.37 11.31
CA LYS A 95 -1.01 21.57 11.43
C LYS A 95 -1.91 21.53 12.65
N ALA A 96 -2.38 20.35 13.04
CA ALA A 96 -3.19 20.15 14.24
C ALA A 96 -2.35 20.06 15.55
N GLY A 97 -1.04 20.23 15.46
CA GLY A 97 -0.12 20.11 16.62
C GLY A 97 0.19 18.67 17.03
N GLY A 98 -0.10 17.69 16.17
CA GLY A 98 0.21 16.29 16.40
C GLY A 98 1.66 15.93 16.07
N THR A 99 2.10 14.76 16.52
CA THR A 99 3.44 14.23 16.28
C THR A 99 3.39 12.92 15.51
N VAL A 100 4.29 12.75 14.55
CA VAL A 100 4.43 11.50 13.77
C VAL A 100 5.82 10.92 14.01
N ALA A 101 5.90 9.81 14.73
CA ALA A 101 7.13 9.07 14.88
C ALA A 101 7.47 8.37 13.56
N ALA A 102 8.59 8.74 12.97
CA ALA A 102 9.06 8.11 11.73
C ALA A 102 9.39 6.63 11.98
N ILE A 103 8.87 5.76 11.12
CA ILE A 103 9.32 4.38 11.07
C ILE A 103 10.63 4.37 10.28
N GLU A 104 11.71 3.90 10.89
CA GLU A 104 12.92 3.56 10.15
C GLU A 104 12.58 2.40 9.19
N THR A 105 12.23 2.74 7.97
CA THR A 105 12.13 1.75 6.90
C THR A 105 13.54 1.28 6.59
N LYS A 106 13.83 0.02 6.88
CA LYS A 106 15.08 -0.60 6.42
C LYS A 106 15.26 -0.28 4.94
N PRO A 107 16.43 0.20 4.52
CA PRO A 107 16.63 0.61 3.13
C PRO A 107 16.26 -0.55 2.22
N THR A 108 15.35 -0.30 1.32
CA THR A 108 14.99 -1.25 0.26
C THR A 108 16.28 -1.54 -0.49
N LYS A 109 16.68 -2.81 -0.56
CA LYS A 109 17.82 -3.27 -1.36
C LYS A 109 17.76 -2.55 -2.70
N GLU A 110 18.83 -1.85 -3.03
CA GLU A 110 18.97 -1.08 -4.26
C GLU A 110 18.52 -1.95 -5.44
N LYS A 111 17.58 -1.45 -6.22
CA LYS A 111 17.16 -2.11 -7.45
C LYS A 111 18.39 -2.22 -8.32
N PHE A 112 18.79 -3.45 -8.62
CA PHE A 112 19.86 -3.76 -9.56
C PHE A 112 19.60 -2.99 -10.86
N VAL A 113 20.28 -1.87 -11.03
CA VAL A 113 20.26 -1.12 -12.28
C VAL A 113 21.01 -1.98 -13.29
N LYS A 114 20.28 -2.62 -14.19
CA LYS A 114 20.88 -3.26 -15.35
C LYS A 114 21.52 -2.16 -16.18
N THR A 115 22.83 -1.93 -15.97
CA THR A 115 23.65 -1.14 -16.88
C THR A 115 23.64 -1.87 -18.21
N SER A 116 22.89 -1.36 -19.15
CA SER A 116 23.02 -1.73 -20.55
C SER A 116 24.43 -1.32 -20.99
N LYS A 117 25.34 -2.29 -21.11
CA LYS A 117 26.60 -2.10 -21.82
C LYS A 117 26.27 -1.74 -23.26
N LYS A 118 26.21 -0.45 -23.54
CA LYS A 118 26.27 0.04 -24.91
C LYS A 118 27.70 -0.11 -25.38
N THR A 119 27.88 -0.95 -26.35
CA THR A 119 29.10 -1.25 -27.08
C THR A 119 29.67 0.02 -27.71
N ASP A 120 30.62 0.65 -27.06
CA ASP A 120 31.56 1.56 -27.72
C ASP A 120 32.72 0.72 -28.24
N LYS A 121 32.51 0.12 -29.39
CA LYS A 121 33.56 -0.50 -30.18
C LYS A 121 33.38 0.00 -31.61
N LYS A 122 33.92 1.17 -31.90
CA LYS A 122 34.34 1.60 -33.23
C LYS A 122 34.77 3.05 -33.15
N ILE A 123 36.05 3.28 -32.96
CA ILE A 123 36.86 4.40 -33.48
C ILE A 123 38.26 4.22 -32.85
N SER A 124 39.10 3.36 -33.42
CA SER A 124 40.53 3.45 -33.29
C SER A 124 41.16 2.46 -34.30
N GLU A 125 40.96 2.71 -35.56
CA GLU A 125 41.74 2.15 -36.66
C GLU A 125 41.47 2.99 -37.90
N LYS A 126 42.14 4.10 -37.99
CA LYS A 126 42.45 4.72 -39.26
C LYS A 126 43.21 6.03 -39.06
N THR A 127 44.45 5.93 -38.74
CA THR A 127 45.48 6.96 -39.01
C THR A 127 46.84 6.32 -38.76
N GLU A 128 47.35 5.63 -39.74
CA GLU A 128 48.79 5.41 -39.96
C GLU A 128 48.86 4.73 -41.32
N ASP A 129 48.92 5.50 -42.35
CA ASP A 129 49.65 5.20 -43.57
C ASP A 129 49.49 6.38 -44.54
N SER A 130 50.41 7.30 -44.50
CA SER A 130 50.83 8.12 -45.62
C SER A 130 51.90 9.09 -45.18
N SER A 131 53.14 8.60 -45.20
CA SER A 131 54.34 9.40 -45.40
C SER A 131 55.42 8.52 -45.92
N GLU A 132 55.50 8.42 -47.23
CA GLU A 132 56.68 8.56 -48.04
C GLU A 132 56.32 8.55 -49.52
#